data_b40985355464391bbb5ee28270a6ff0f
#
_entry.id   b40985355464391bbb5ee28270a6ff0f
#
_cell.length_a   1.000
_cell.length_b   1.000
_cell.length_c   1.000
_cell.angle_alpha   90.00
_cell.angle_beta   90.00
_cell.angle_gamma   90.00
#
_symmetry.space_group_name_H-M   'P 1'
#
loop_
_entity.id
_entity.type
_entity.pdbx_description
1 polymer ?
#
loop_
_entity_poly.entity_id
_entity_poly.type
_entity_poly.pdbx_seq_one_letter_code
_entity_poly.pdbx_strand_id
1 'polypeptide(L)'
;MTIKDGKDYISKVRDLIIEYTKRLNRDLSFQNLEEELRDPAVKYTAPEGELLVAVDNADTVIGMVAYHKHTNDRCEMKRLYVKPETRGMHLGELLVKEIIDHARQAGFKEMVLDTIVPLKAAIGLYQKYGFLECEPYYNNPMDDVIYMKKYL
;
A
#
# COMPACT_ATOMS: atom_id res chain seq x y z
N MET A 1 -8.63 5.73 17.15
CA MET A 1 -8.15 5.27 15.84
C MET A 1 -7.38 3.97 16.03
N THR A 2 -7.65 2.98 15.21
CA THR A 2 -7.12 1.61 15.38
C THR A 2 -6.75 1.04 14.01
N ILE A 3 -5.65 0.29 13.95
CA ILE A 3 -5.27 -0.49 12.77
C ILE A 3 -5.93 -1.87 12.90
N LYS A 4 -6.62 -2.31 11.87
CA LYS A 4 -7.34 -3.59 11.82
C LYS A 4 -7.05 -4.35 10.55
N ASP A 5 -7.37 -5.66 10.56
CA ASP A 5 -7.29 -6.49 9.36
C ASP A 5 -8.32 -6.03 8.34
N GLY A 6 -7.86 -5.73 7.14
CA GLY A 6 -8.72 -5.19 6.08
C GLY A 6 -9.70 -6.21 5.50
N LYS A 7 -9.49 -7.51 5.70
CA LYS A 7 -10.42 -8.53 5.17
C LYS A 7 -11.81 -8.41 5.76
N ASP A 8 -11.95 -7.82 6.94
CA ASP A 8 -13.24 -7.57 7.57
C ASP A 8 -13.92 -6.30 7.05
N TYR A 9 -13.26 -5.57 6.14
CA TYR A 9 -13.70 -4.27 5.60
C TYR A 9 -13.63 -4.21 4.08
N ILE A 10 -13.79 -5.35 3.39
CA ILE A 10 -13.52 -5.45 1.95
C ILE A 10 -14.32 -4.47 1.11
N SER A 11 -15.61 -4.25 1.41
CA SER A 11 -16.43 -3.30 0.65
C SER A 11 -15.90 -1.87 0.80
N LYS A 12 -15.45 -1.50 1.99
CA LYS A 12 -14.88 -0.18 2.27
C LYS A 12 -13.49 -0.02 1.66
N VAL A 13 -12.69 -1.08 1.68
CA VAL A 13 -11.40 -1.11 1.00
C VAL A 13 -11.58 -0.89 -0.49
N ARG A 14 -12.54 -1.57 -1.11
CA ARG A 14 -12.86 -1.37 -2.53
C ARG A 14 -13.18 0.09 -2.82
N ASP A 15 -14.02 0.71 -2.00
CA ASP A 15 -14.37 2.14 -2.14
C ASP A 15 -13.12 3.03 -2.04
N LEU A 16 -12.21 2.72 -1.10
CA LEU A 16 -10.98 3.47 -0.93
C LEU A 16 -10.02 3.29 -2.12
N ILE A 17 -9.92 2.10 -2.68
CA ILE A 17 -9.11 1.87 -3.88
C ILE A 17 -9.64 2.70 -5.04
N ILE A 18 -10.96 2.76 -5.22
CA ILE A 18 -11.59 3.59 -6.25
C ILE A 18 -11.28 5.08 -6.01
N GLU A 19 -11.42 5.55 -4.77
CA GLU A 19 -11.09 6.93 -4.41
C GLU A 19 -9.62 7.24 -4.69
N TYR A 20 -8.72 6.35 -4.30
CA TYR A 20 -7.28 6.46 -4.53
C TYR A 20 -6.96 6.60 -6.02
N THR A 21 -7.54 5.73 -6.86
CA THR A 21 -7.26 5.76 -8.31
C THR A 21 -7.79 7.03 -8.95
N LYS A 22 -8.95 7.53 -8.52
CA LYS A 22 -9.50 8.80 -9.02
C LYS A 22 -8.60 9.99 -8.66
N ARG A 23 -8.12 10.02 -7.43
CA ARG A 23 -7.22 11.10 -6.98
C ARG A 23 -5.89 11.07 -7.67
N LEU A 24 -5.36 9.87 -7.92
CA LEU A 24 -4.12 9.70 -8.66
C LEU A 24 -4.26 10.19 -10.10
N ASN A 25 -5.46 10.08 -10.67
CA ASN A 25 -5.80 10.48 -12.04
C ASN A 25 -4.87 9.83 -13.06
N ARG A 26 -4.60 8.54 -12.90
CA ARG A 26 -3.75 7.73 -13.77
C ARG A 26 -4.48 6.45 -14.15
N ASP A 27 -4.17 5.93 -15.35
CA ASP A 27 -4.66 4.62 -15.77
C ASP A 27 -3.80 3.54 -15.10
N LEU A 28 -4.41 2.76 -14.22
CA LEU A 28 -3.75 1.65 -13.51
C LEU A 28 -4.18 0.29 -14.04
N SER A 29 -4.79 0.23 -15.23
CA SER A 29 -5.24 -1.05 -15.81
C SER A 29 -4.09 -2.06 -15.98
N PHE A 30 -2.84 -1.59 -16.19
CA PHE A 30 -1.67 -2.46 -16.28
C PHE A 30 -1.37 -3.21 -14.97
N GLN A 31 -1.98 -2.80 -13.85
CA GLN A 31 -1.83 -3.47 -12.55
C GLN A 31 -2.94 -4.49 -12.29
N ASN A 32 -3.76 -4.81 -13.29
CA ASN A 32 -4.93 -5.68 -13.14
C ASN A 32 -5.93 -5.14 -12.11
N LEU A 33 -6.13 -3.83 -12.12
CA LEU A 33 -6.97 -3.12 -11.15
C LEU A 33 -8.40 -3.64 -11.13
N GLU A 34 -8.99 -3.95 -12.29
CA GLU A 34 -10.36 -4.44 -12.38
C GLU A 34 -10.53 -5.77 -11.64
N GLU A 35 -9.58 -6.68 -11.80
CA GLU A 35 -9.57 -7.96 -11.10
C GLU A 35 -9.41 -7.76 -9.59
N GLU A 36 -8.50 -6.88 -9.18
CA GLU A 36 -8.31 -6.54 -7.78
C GLU A 36 -9.58 -5.98 -7.15
N LEU A 37 -10.33 -5.13 -7.85
CA LEU A 37 -11.57 -4.54 -7.36
C LEU A 37 -12.71 -5.54 -7.20
N ARG A 38 -12.68 -6.66 -7.91
CA ARG A 38 -13.68 -7.72 -7.73
C ARG A 38 -13.64 -8.30 -6.33
N ASP A 39 -12.43 -8.59 -5.85
CA ASP A 39 -12.21 -9.05 -4.47
C ASP A 39 -10.78 -8.73 -4.03
N PRO A 40 -10.56 -7.62 -3.35
CA PRO A 40 -9.22 -7.27 -2.87
C PRO A 40 -8.59 -8.32 -1.94
N ALA A 41 -9.39 -9.13 -1.26
CA ALA A 41 -8.88 -10.17 -0.37
C ALA A 41 -8.11 -11.26 -1.10
N VAL A 42 -8.43 -11.53 -2.36
CA VAL A 42 -7.72 -12.55 -3.15
C VAL A 42 -6.23 -12.22 -3.24
N LYS A 43 -5.91 -10.95 -3.49
CA LYS A 43 -4.52 -10.51 -3.65
C LYS A 43 -3.81 -10.27 -2.31
N TYR A 44 -4.55 -9.79 -1.31
CA TYR A 44 -3.98 -9.26 -0.07
C TYR A 44 -4.36 -10.07 1.16
N THR A 45 -4.34 -11.40 1.06
CA THR A 45 -4.61 -12.31 2.18
C THR A 45 -3.40 -13.22 2.44
N ALA A 46 -3.06 -13.41 3.71
CA ALA A 46 -1.97 -14.30 4.11
C ALA A 46 -2.18 -15.72 3.55
N PRO A 47 -1.12 -16.43 3.16
CA PRO A 47 0.30 -16.04 3.26
C PRO A 47 0.81 -15.19 2.09
N GLU A 48 0.02 -15.01 1.03
CA GLU A 48 0.44 -14.33 -0.19
C GLU A 48 0.41 -12.81 -0.05
N GLY A 49 -0.33 -12.27 0.91
CA GLY A 49 -0.44 -10.84 1.11
C GLY A 49 -0.99 -10.48 2.47
N GLU A 50 -1.14 -9.17 2.68
CA GLU A 50 -1.73 -8.61 3.90
C GLU A 50 -2.44 -7.30 3.52
N LEU A 51 -3.53 -7.01 4.22
CA LEU A 51 -4.29 -5.79 4.02
C LEU A 51 -4.64 -5.21 5.39
N LEU A 52 -4.20 -3.98 5.64
CA LEU A 52 -4.46 -3.28 6.88
C LEU A 52 -5.31 -2.05 6.60
N VAL A 53 -6.22 -1.75 7.51
CA VAL A 53 -7.03 -0.53 7.48
C VAL A 53 -6.86 0.24 8.78
N ALA A 54 -6.95 1.56 8.69
CA ALA A 54 -7.08 2.43 9.84
C ALA A 54 -8.56 2.79 9.96
N VAL A 55 -9.12 2.60 11.15
CA VAL A 55 -10.52 2.95 11.42
C VAL A 55 -10.57 3.97 12.55
N ASP A 56 -11.56 4.87 12.47
CA ASP A 56 -11.81 5.86 13.52
C ASP A 56 -12.70 5.28 14.62
N ASN A 57 -13.07 6.12 15.58
CA ASN A 57 -13.90 5.70 16.71
C ASN A 57 -15.35 5.31 16.30
N ALA A 58 -15.77 5.70 15.11
CA ALA A 58 -17.08 5.34 14.55
C ALA A 58 -16.99 4.10 13.64
N ASP A 59 -15.84 3.40 13.65
CA ASP A 59 -15.55 2.24 12.79
C ASP A 59 -15.57 2.58 11.30
N THR A 60 -15.27 3.83 10.96
CA THR A 60 -15.15 4.27 9.58
C THR A 60 -13.71 4.06 9.10
N VAL A 61 -13.54 3.45 7.92
CA VAL A 61 -12.22 3.23 7.31
C VAL A 61 -11.71 4.57 6.77
N ILE A 62 -10.57 5.02 7.29
CA ILE A 62 -9.96 6.31 6.95
C ILE A 62 -8.60 6.18 6.29
N GLY A 63 -8.07 4.98 6.17
CA GLY A 63 -6.82 4.71 5.49
C GLY A 63 -6.62 3.22 5.25
N MET A 64 -5.68 2.89 4.38
CA MET A 64 -5.35 1.52 4.05
C MET A 64 -3.89 1.39 3.60
N VAL A 65 -3.37 0.18 3.67
CA VAL A 65 -2.10 -0.22 3.07
C VAL A 65 -2.13 -1.73 2.88
N ALA A 66 -1.40 -2.21 1.89
CA ALA A 66 -1.33 -3.64 1.61
C ALA A 66 0.07 -4.04 1.17
N TYR A 67 0.37 -5.33 1.23
CA TYR A 67 1.44 -5.91 0.44
C TYR A 67 0.97 -7.21 -0.18
N HIS A 68 1.64 -7.62 -1.24
CA HIS A 68 1.50 -8.98 -1.77
C HIS A 68 2.88 -9.54 -2.10
N LYS A 69 2.95 -10.87 -2.13
CA LYS A 69 4.18 -11.59 -2.46
C LYS A 69 4.59 -11.29 -3.89
N HIS A 70 5.87 -10.97 -4.08
CA HIS A 70 6.49 -10.79 -5.39
C HIS A 70 7.40 -11.97 -5.73
N THR A 71 8.27 -12.36 -4.79
CA THR A 71 9.07 -13.59 -4.84
C THR A 71 9.03 -14.23 -3.46
N ASN A 72 9.69 -15.37 -3.28
CA ASN A 72 9.70 -16.04 -1.96
C ASN A 72 10.27 -15.15 -0.84
N ASP A 73 11.21 -14.28 -1.17
CA ASP A 73 11.87 -13.41 -0.19
C ASP A 73 11.42 -11.95 -0.26
N ARG A 74 10.67 -11.58 -1.30
CA ARG A 74 10.30 -10.19 -1.61
C ARG A 74 8.79 -10.01 -1.63
N CYS A 75 8.31 -8.97 -0.96
CA CYS A 75 6.92 -8.51 -1.09
C CYS A 75 6.89 -7.10 -1.68
N GLU A 76 5.74 -6.71 -2.20
CA GLU A 76 5.52 -5.38 -2.77
C GLU A 76 4.47 -4.65 -1.96
N MET A 77 4.81 -3.47 -1.43
CA MET A 77 3.84 -2.60 -0.78
C MET A 77 2.94 -1.96 -1.84
N LYS A 78 1.63 -1.96 -1.57
CA LYS A 78 0.60 -1.43 -2.48
C LYS A 78 -0.44 -0.66 -1.70
N ARG A 79 -1.07 0.28 -2.40
CA ARG A 79 -2.34 0.90 -1.95
C ARG A 79 -2.24 1.67 -0.63
N LEU A 80 -1.07 2.26 -0.33
CA LEU A 80 -1.00 3.21 0.78
C LEU A 80 -1.86 4.42 0.44
N TYR A 81 -2.92 4.63 1.20
CA TYR A 81 -3.81 5.76 1.02
C TYR A 81 -4.45 6.17 2.34
N VAL A 82 -4.51 7.46 2.59
CA VAL A 82 -5.16 8.04 3.75
C VAL A 82 -6.12 9.10 3.26
N LYS A 83 -7.34 9.11 3.79
CA LYS A 83 -8.33 10.12 3.41
C LYS A 83 -7.80 11.52 3.69
N PRO A 84 -7.95 12.47 2.74
CA PRO A 84 -7.39 13.82 2.89
C PRO A 84 -7.86 14.55 4.14
N GLU A 85 -9.11 14.35 4.55
CA GLU A 85 -9.68 14.99 5.74
C GLU A 85 -9.04 14.53 7.06
N THR A 86 -8.23 13.47 7.02
CA THR A 86 -7.51 12.94 8.21
C THR A 86 -6.04 13.32 8.22
N ARG A 87 -5.60 14.20 7.33
CA ARG A 87 -4.21 14.65 7.29
C ARG A 87 -3.82 15.31 8.62
N GLY A 88 -2.55 15.17 9.00
CA GLY A 88 -2.05 15.69 10.27
C GLY A 88 -2.18 14.71 11.43
N MET A 89 -2.82 13.56 11.24
CA MET A 89 -2.95 12.52 12.27
C MET A 89 -1.86 11.46 12.19
N HIS A 90 -0.89 11.62 11.32
CA HIS A 90 0.23 10.69 11.09
C HIS A 90 -0.21 9.25 10.75
N LEU A 91 -1.37 9.10 10.10
CA LEU A 91 -1.93 7.79 9.76
C LEU A 91 -1.10 7.06 8.71
N GLY A 92 -0.60 7.78 7.69
CA GLY A 92 0.27 7.21 6.67
C GLY A 92 1.51 6.59 7.27
N GLU A 93 2.12 7.30 8.20
CA GLU A 93 3.31 6.81 8.91
C GLU A 93 3.01 5.54 9.71
N LEU A 94 1.89 5.54 10.44
CA LEU A 94 1.49 4.37 11.22
C LEU A 94 1.22 3.16 10.33
N LEU A 95 0.53 3.36 9.21
CA LEU A 95 0.24 2.29 8.25
C LEU A 95 1.52 1.72 7.64
N VAL A 96 2.47 2.57 7.24
CA VAL A 96 3.75 2.13 6.69
C VAL A 96 4.52 1.30 7.72
N LYS A 97 4.60 1.78 8.95
CA LYS A 97 5.28 1.07 10.03
C LYS A 97 4.66 -0.30 10.28
N GLU A 98 3.34 -0.35 10.36
CA GLU A 98 2.62 -1.59 10.64
C GLU A 98 2.77 -2.61 9.49
N ILE A 99 2.66 -2.18 8.24
CA ILE A 99 2.78 -3.11 7.11
C ILE A 99 4.21 -3.67 6.98
N ILE A 100 5.21 -2.86 7.30
CA ILE A 100 6.60 -3.31 7.35
C ILE A 100 6.77 -4.40 8.41
N ASP A 101 6.23 -4.18 9.60
CA ASP A 101 6.32 -5.14 10.71
C ASP A 101 5.60 -6.45 10.36
N HIS A 102 4.43 -6.39 9.73
CA HIS A 102 3.70 -7.57 9.28
C HIS A 102 4.50 -8.38 8.25
N ALA A 103 5.11 -7.69 7.28
CA ALA A 103 5.93 -8.36 6.26
C ALA A 103 7.16 -9.02 6.88
N ARG A 104 7.80 -8.35 7.82
CA ARG A 104 8.96 -8.91 8.54
C ARG A 104 8.58 -10.16 9.33
N GLN A 105 7.47 -10.11 10.05
CA GLN A 105 6.95 -11.25 10.81
C GLN A 105 6.54 -12.42 9.91
N ALA A 106 6.07 -12.13 8.69
CA ALA A 106 5.73 -13.16 7.70
C ALA A 106 6.95 -13.83 7.08
N GLY A 107 8.17 -13.32 7.36
CA GLY A 107 9.41 -13.93 6.90
C GLY A 107 9.99 -13.34 5.61
N PHE A 108 9.39 -12.30 5.06
CA PHE A 108 9.97 -11.62 3.89
C PHE A 108 11.27 -10.92 4.26
N LYS A 109 12.23 -10.93 3.35
CA LYS A 109 13.57 -10.35 3.55
C LYS A 109 13.69 -8.95 2.98
N GLU A 110 12.84 -8.60 2.01
CA GLU A 110 12.83 -7.26 1.43
C GLU A 110 11.43 -6.87 0.96
N MET A 111 11.20 -5.57 0.92
CA MET A 111 9.96 -4.98 0.44
C MET A 111 10.31 -3.97 -0.65
N VAL A 112 9.59 -4.06 -1.77
CA VAL A 112 9.72 -3.12 -2.88
C VAL A 112 8.42 -2.34 -3.02
N LEU A 113 8.48 -1.21 -3.71
CA LEU A 113 7.32 -0.43 -4.10
C LEU A 113 7.66 0.39 -5.33
N ASP A 114 6.64 0.83 -6.04
CA ASP A 114 6.77 1.89 -7.01
C ASP A 114 5.86 3.06 -6.61
N THR A 115 6.30 4.25 -6.96
CA THR A 115 5.58 5.48 -6.69
C THR A 115 5.86 6.46 -7.83
N ILE A 116 5.24 7.62 -7.78
CA ILE A 116 5.43 8.64 -8.81
C ILE A 116 5.92 9.95 -8.20
N VAL A 117 6.70 10.69 -8.97
CA VAL A 117 7.38 11.92 -8.52
C VAL A 117 6.46 12.90 -7.77
N PRO A 118 5.19 13.14 -8.19
CA PRO A 118 4.33 14.09 -7.47
C PRO A 118 3.96 13.69 -6.04
N LEU A 119 4.06 12.42 -5.68
CA LEU A 119 3.69 11.92 -4.36
C LEU A 119 4.82 12.15 -3.34
N LYS A 120 5.19 13.40 -3.14
CA LYS A 120 6.37 13.78 -2.35
C LYS A 120 6.25 13.42 -0.88
N ALA A 121 5.06 13.55 -0.29
CA ALA A 121 4.84 13.18 1.11
C ALA A 121 5.05 11.68 1.33
N ALA A 122 4.53 10.85 0.42
CA ALA A 122 4.71 9.40 0.48
C ALA A 122 6.19 9.03 0.30
N ILE A 123 6.86 9.63 -0.68
CA ILE A 123 8.30 9.38 -0.92
C ILE A 123 9.12 9.73 0.32
N GLY A 124 8.88 10.88 0.93
CA GLY A 124 9.57 11.28 2.15
C GLY A 124 9.34 10.29 3.30
N LEU A 125 8.14 9.76 3.41
CA LEU A 125 7.79 8.76 4.40
C LEU A 125 8.53 7.44 4.16
N TYR A 126 8.58 6.98 2.91
CA TYR A 126 9.34 5.78 2.55
C TYR A 126 10.81 5.93 2.89
N GLN A 127 11.40 7.08 2.54
CA GLN A 127 12.81 7.37 2.85
C GLN A 127 13.07 7.37 4.36
N LYS A 128 12.15 7.93 5.14
CA LYS A 128 12.22 7.94 6.61
C LYS A 128 12.30 6.52 7.18
N TYR A 129 11.59 5.58 6.57
CA TYR A 129 11.58 4.18 7.01
C TYR A 129 12.62 3.29 6.31
N GLY A 130 13.57 3.89 5.61
CA GLY A 130 14.73 3.18 5.10
C GLY A 130 14.60 2.65 3.69
N PHE A 131 13.55 3.04 2.94
CA PHE A 131 13.48 2.73 1.52
C PHE A 131 14.45 3.59 0.74
N LEU A 132 15.18 2.96 -0.16
CA LEU A 132 16.10 3.63 -1.08
C LEU A 132 15.68 3.35 -2.52
N GLU A 133 15.94 4.30 -3.41
CA GLU A 133 15.67 4.12 -4.83
C GLU A 133 16.44 2.91 -5.36
N CYS A 134 15.79 2.10 -6.21
CA CYS A 134 16.37 0.89 -6.76
C CYS A 134 16.03 0.75 -8.24
N GLU A 135 16.61 -0.29 -8.86
CA GLU A 135 16.31 -0.63 -10.24
C GLU A 135 14.85 -1.07 -10.39
N PRO A 136 14.24 -0.85 -11.57
CA PRO A 136 12.90 -1.36 -11.85
C PRO A 136 12.82 -2.87 -11.65
N TYR A 137 11.76 -3.33 -10.98
CA TYR A 137 11.51 -4.76 -10.83
C TYR A 137 10.36 -5.23 -11.74
N TYR A 138 9.75 -4.32 -12.47
CA TYR A 138 8.83 -4.58 -13.56
C TYR A 138 8.74 -3.32 -14.43
N ASN A 139 8.07 -3.44 -15.58
CA ASN A 139 7.93 -2.31 -16.51
C ASN A 139 6.63 -1.55 -16.25
N ASN A 140 6.71 -0.46 -15.49
CA ASN A 140 5.59 0.46 -15.30
C ASN A 140 5.59 1.45 -16.49
N PRO A 141 4.48 1.62 -17.20
CA PRO A 141 4.42 2.47 -18.40
C PRO A 141 4.45 3.98 -18.14
N MET A 142 4.35 4.42 -16.88
CA MET A 142 4.39 5.85 -16.55
C MET A 142 5.81 6.41 -16.63
N ASP A 143 5.95 7.71 -17.01
CA ASP A 143 7.24 8.37 -17.21
C ASP A 143 7.94 8.74 -15.91
N ASP A 144 7.18 9.01 -14.87
CA ASP A 144 7.67 9.62 -13.62
C ASP A 144 7.68 8.63 -12.45
N VAL A 145 7.92 7.37 -12.76
CA VAL A 145 7.96 6.28 -11.76
C VAL A 145 9.30 6.26 -11.05
N ILE A 146 9.23 6.04 -9.73
CA ILE A 146 10.38 5.78 -8.88
C ILE A 146 10.15 4.40 -8.24
N TYR A 147 11.16 3.53 -8.33
CA TYR A 147 11.15 2.22 -7.67
C TYR A 147 11.99 2.30 -6.41
N MET A 148 11.51 1.73 -5.32
CA MET A 148 12.20 1.78 -4.04
C MET A 148 12.23 0.41 -3.38
N LYS A 149 13.24 0.18 -2.55
CA LYS A 149 13.46 -1.08 -1.84
C LYS A 149 13.94 -0.83 -0.42
N LYS A 150 13.50 -1.70 0.48
CA LYS A 150 13.97 -1.75 1.86
C LYS A 150 14.27 -3.20 2.22
N TYR A 151 15.40 -3.44 2.90
CA TYR A 151 15.69 -4.74 3.53
C TYR A 151 14.96 -4.82 4.87
N LEU A 152 14.32 -5.96 5.12
CA LEU A 152 13.49 -6.17 6.31
C LEU A 152 14.24 -6.85 7.47
#